data_2b89f4bb8d070daf61a18ea4223138bf
#
_entry.id   2b89f4bb8d070daf61a18ea4223138bf
#
_cell.length_a   1.000
_cell.length_b   1.000
_cell.length_c   1.000
_cell.angle_alpha   90.00
_cell.angle_beta   90.00
_cell.angle_gamma   90.00
#
_symmetry.space_group_name_H-M   'P 1'
#
loop_
_entity.id
_entity.type
_entity.pdbx_description
1 polymer ?
#
loop_
_entity_poly.entity_id
_entity_poly.type
_entity_poly.pdbx_seq_one_letter_code
_entity_poly.pdbx_strand_id
1 'polypeptide(L)' 'MKYKITVKPNARKNEVLLAPDGTLVIRVSVPPVEGKANEKMIEVLSEYLKKPKKSISILSGFKGKTKIVEVE' A
#
# COMPACT_ATOMS: atom_id res chain seq x y z
N MET A 1 -14.23 3.35 -0.10
CA MET A 1 -13.65 3.28 -1.43
C MET A 1 -12.56 2.22 -1.46
N LYS A 2 -12.59 1.34 -2.43
CA LYS A 2 -11.65 0.22 -2.49
C LYS A 2 -10.56 0.48 -3.52
N TYR A 3 -9.34 0.10 -3.16
CA TYR A 3 -8.19 0.25 -4.05
C TYR A 3 -7.48 -1.10 -4.20
N LYS A 4 -7.06 -1.39 -5.42
CA LYS A 4 -6.18 -2.52 -5.68
C LYS A 4 -4.75 -1.98 -5.61
N ILE A 5 -3.94 -2.59 -4.77
CA ILE A 5 -2.59 -2.09 -4.49
C ILE A 5 -1.56 -3.19 -4.71
N THR A 6 -0.50 -2.87 -5.41
CA THR A 6 0.67 -3.74 -5.54
C THR A 6 1.79 -3.12 -4.72
N VAL A 7 2.33 -3.88 -3.77
CA VAL A 7 3.42 -3.41 -2.90
C VAL A 7 4.74 -3.95 -3.42
N LYS A 8 5.72 -3.07 -3.57
CA LYS A 8 7.08 -3.43 -3.99
C LYS A 8 8.07 -3.06 -2.88
N PRO A 9 8.51 -4.02 -2.08
CA PRO A 9 9.48 -3.77 -1.01
C PRO A 9 10.89 -3.60 -1.57
N ASN A 10 11.82 -3.28 -0.70
CA ASN A 10 13.22 -3.03 -1.05
C ASN A 10 13.44 -1.90 -2.05
N ALA A 11 12.54 -0.94 -2.09
CA ALA A 11 12.71 0.23 -2.94
C ALA A 11 13.69 1.21 -2.28
N ARG A 12 14.26 2.10 -3.07
CA ARG A 12 15.16 3.13 -2.55
C ARG A 12 14.40 4.21 -1.79
N LYS A 13 13.16 4.43 -2.15
CA LYS A 13 12.32 5.45 -1.51
C LYS A 13 10.88 4.98 -1.50
N ASN A 14 10.09 5.61 -0.66
CA ASN A 14 8.65 5.34 -0.59
C ASN A 14 7.96 6.21 -1.63
N GLU A 15 7.15 5.60 -2.48
CA GLU A 15 6.41 6.36 -3.48
C GLU A 15 5.16 5.63 -3.92
N VAL A 16 4.21 6.36 -4.50
CA VAL A 16 2.97 5.81 -5.03
C VAL A 16 2.90 6.15 -6.52
N LEU A 17 2.66 5.13 -7.32
CA LEU A 17 2.53 5.26 -8.76
C LEU A 17 1.16 4.74 -9.17
N LEU A 18 0.49 5.44 -10.07
CA LEU A 18 -0.80 4.99 -10.61
C LEU A 18 -0.58 4.26 -11.93
N ALA A 19 -0.94 2.98 -11.96
CA ALA A 19 -0.84 2.18 -13.17
C ALA A 19 -2.00 2.49 -14.12
N PRO A 20 -1.84 2.21 -15.43
CA PRO A 20 -2.90 2.50 -16.41
C PRO A 20 -4.24 1.81 -16.14
N ASP A 21 -4.23 0.67 -15.46
CA ASP A 21 -5.44 -0.07 -15.12
C ASP A 21 -6.11 0.39 -13.83
N GLY A 22 -5.59 1.45 -13.21
CA GLY A 22 -6.12 1.98 -11.96
C GLY A 22 -5.49 1.39 -10.70
N THR A 23 -4.59 0.41 -10.83
CA THR A 23 -3.89 -0.17 -9.69
C THR A 23 -2.89 0.85 -9.14
N LEU A 24 -2.83 0.97 -7.80
CA LEU A 24 -1.81 1.79 -7.16
C LEU A 24 -0.60 0.91 -6.87
N VAL A 25 0.55 1.30 -7.37
CA VAL A 25 1.81 0.62 -7.08
C VAL A 25 2.51 1.40 -5.99
N ILE A 26 2.68 0.79 -4.83
CA ILE A 26 3.32 1.45 -3.68
C ILE A 26 4.69 0.82 -3.46
N ARG A 27 5.72 1.62 -3.65
CA ARG A 27 7.09 1.20 -3.43
C ARG A 27 7.47 1.60 -2.00
N VAL A 28 8.04 0.67 -1.27
CA VAL A 28 8.39 0.90 0.13
C VAL A 28 9.84 0.53 0.40
N SER A 29 10.51 1.35 1.19
CA SER A 29 11.94 1.19 1.49
C SER A 29 12.16 0.31 2.72
N VAL A 30 11.43 -0.81 2.80
CA VAL A 30 11.57 -1.79 3.87
C VAL A 30 11.78 -3.17 3.26
N PRO A 31 12.36 -4.12 4.02
CA PRO A 31 12.53 -5.48 3.50
C PRO A 31 11.18 -6.18 3.30
N PRO A 32 11.12 -7.25 2.50
CA PRO A 32 9.86 -7.96 2.20
C PRO A 32 9.40 -8.83 3.36
N VAL A 33 9.25 -8.22 4.51
CA VAL A 33 8.67 -8.85 5.70
C VAL A 33 7.23 -8.37 5.79
N GLU A 34 6.27 -9.29 5.76
CA GLU A 34 4.85 -8.99 5.65
C GLU A 34 4.35 -7.86 6.54
N GLY A 35 4.59 -7.97 7.83
CA GLY A 35 4.11 -6.98 8.79
C GLY A 35 4.66 -5.60 8.51
N LYS A 36 5.95 -5.51 8.26
CA LYS A 36 6.61 -4.22 8.02
C LYS A 36 6.18 -3.60 6.69
N ALA A 37 6.08 -4.42 5.65
CA ALA A 37 5.66 -3.92 4.34
C ALA A 37 4.22 -3.40 4.39
N ASN A 38 3.34 -4.12 5.09
CA ASN A 38 1.94 -3.70 5.24
C ASN A 38 1.82 -2.40 6.02
N GLU A 39 2.54 -2.28 7.12
CA GLU A 39 2.55 -1.05 7.91
C GLU A 39 3.06 0.14 7.10
N LYS A 40 4.15 -0.06 6.38
CA LYS A 40 4.72 1.01 5.58
C LYS A 40 3.82 1.39 4.42
N MET A 41 3.17 0.41 3.80
CA MET A 41 2.21 0.66 2.74
C MET A 41 1.06 1.52 3.23
N ILE A 42 0.51 1.21 4.40
CA ILE A 42 -0.57 1.99 5.00
C ILE A 42 -0.10 3.41 5.29
N GLU A 43 1.09 3.56 5.83
CA GLU A 43 1.67 4.88 6.11
C GLU A 43 1.81 5.72 4.85
N VAL A 44 2.38 5.14 3.80
CA VAL A 44 2.59 5.83 2.52
C VAL A 44 1.24 6.18 1.87
N LEU A 45 0.30 5.24 1.89
CA LEU A 45 -1.03 5.47 1.32
C LEU A 45 -1.79 6.53 2.09
N SER A 46 -1.67 6.54 3.40
CA SER A 46 -2.27 7.56 4.27
C SER A 46 -1.82 8.96 3.86
N GLU A 47 -0.53 9.13 3.64
CA GLU A 47 0.03 10.41 3.20
C GLU A 47 -0.43 10.78 1.79
N TYR A 48 -0.43 9.80 0.89
CA TYR A 48 -0.85 10.02 -0.49
C TYR A 48 -2.30 10.48 -0.60
N LEU A 49 -3.19 9.81 0.14
CA LEU A 49 -4.63 10.11 0.11
C LEU A 49 -5.02 11.21 1.11
N LYS A 50 -4.12 11.62 1.98
CA LYS A 50 -4.38 12.58 3.06
C LYS A 50 -5.52 12.12 3.96
N LYS A 51 -5.48 10.83 4.32
CA LYS A 51 -6.44 10.19 5.21
C LYS A 51 -5.70 9.60 6.40
N PRO A 52 -6.33 9.53 7.58
CA PRO A 52 -5.66 8.91 8.73
C PRO A 52 -5.48 7.41 8.52
N LYS A 53 -4.46 6.84 9.13
CA LYS A 53 -4.17 5.40 8.99
C LYS A 53 -5.35 4.53 9.41
N LYS A 54 -6.10 4.95 10.42
CA LYS A 54 -7.26 4.21 10.91
C LYS A 54 -8.39 4.11 9.90
N SER A 55 -8.37 4.95 8.87
CA SER A 55 -9.37 4.90 7.80
C SER A 55 -9.02 3.86 6.73
N ILE A 56 -7.85 3.26 6.83
CA ILE A 56 -7.34 2.33 5.82
C ILE A 56 -7.33 0.91 6.39
N SER A 57 -8.00 -0.01 5.71
CA SER A 57 -8.09 -1.40 6.14
C SER A 57 -7.74 -2.33 4.98
N ILE A 58 -6.91 -3.33 5.25
CA ILE A 58 -6.58 -4.34 4.26
C ILE A 58 -7.68 -5.40 4.28
N LEU A 59 -8.39 -5.56 3.17
CA LEU A 59 -9.49 -6.52 3.07
C LEU A 59 -9.01 -7.91 2.65
N SER A 60 -8.00 -7.98 1.80
CA SER A 60 -7.46 -9.26 1.35
C SER A 60 -6.03 -9.08 0.86
N GLY A 61 -5.33 -10.19 0.65
CA GLY A 61 -3.97 -10.16 0.15
C GLY A 61 -2.93 -9.83 1.22
N PHE A 62 -3.18 -10.19 2.49
CA PHE A 62 -2.24 -9.89 3.57
C PHE A 62 -0.83 -10.42 3.32
N LYS A 63 -0.71 -11.57 2.67
CA LYS A 63 0.57 -12.21 2.40
C LYS A 63 1.10 -12.00 1.00
N GLY A 64 0.27 -11.51 0.10
CA GLY A 64 0.66 -11.32 -1.29
C GLY A 64 1.19 -9.93 -1.57
N LYS A 65 1.73 -9.76 -2.76
CA LYS A 65 2.18 -8.45 -3.24
C LYS A 65 1.01 -7.55 -3.62
N THR A 66 -0.09 -8.16 -4.06
CA THR A 66 -1.29 -7.44 -4.45
C THR A 66 -2.32 -7.53 -3.34
N LYS A 67 -2.86 -6.39 -2.95
CA LYS A 67 -3.78 -6.29 -1.83
C LYS A 67 -5.01 -5.49 -2.24
N ILE A 68 -6.14 -5.79 -1.59
CA ILE A 68 -7.34 -4.96 -1.72
C ILE A 68 -7.49 -4.20 -0.40
N VAL A 69 -7.60 -2.90 -0.51
CA VAL A 69 -7.63 -2.00 0.64
C VAL A 69 -8.90 -1.15 0.59
N GLU A 70 -9.58 -1.03 1.73
CA GLU A 70 -10.72 -0.15 1.88
C GLU A 70 -10.27 1.13 2.56
N VAL A 71 -10.69 2.26 2.02
CA VAL A 71 -10.40 3.58 2.60
C VAL A 71 -11.73 4.29 2.85
N GLU A 72 -11.95 4.67 4.08
CA GLU A 72 -13.15 5.40 4.49
C GLU A 72 -13.02 6.91 4.34
#